data_c3eaf41998ced1a53037cd91dceca817
#
_entry.id   c3eaf41998ced1a53037cd91dceca817
#
_cell.length_a   1.000
_cell.length_b   1.000
_cell.length_c   1.000
_cell.angle_alpha   90.00
_cell.angle_beta   90.00
_cell.angle_gamma   90.00
#
_symmetry.space_group_name_H-M   'P 1'
#
loop_
_entity.id
_entity.type
_entity.pdbx_description
1 polymer ?
#
loop_
_entity_poly.entity_id
_entity_poly.type
_entity_poly.pdbx_seq_one_letter_code
_entity_poly.pdbx_strand_id
1 'polypeptide(L)'
;SKKKTITLSDPLPPKSPRSAMPESETERLRLDQEARERMAAHMQAVEEAEARGETGDRGAWKWKIRQRIWDYMEENDIAAAPRPVHHRIPNFVNAELTAKQVQQLPEFQRAKWVKVNPDSPQKSVRVAVLHAGKMLLVPQPRLRTGFFSVLDPAKIPLEKFGYACTQMGVVEFGEPIDLDAKLKVDMVIIGSVAVNPANGARLGKGEGFAELEYGMLRLMGAVDDDTPAASLRNVWTPAIFLVVVVSCIHDCQLVDDIPSEKLLCHDVPVDIICTPTRTIRVQRSLPKPTGIYWDKLSKQKLGSILILQKLKAKLERELGQELPSGPDEILPPTAQRDKGKGKGKGKGKEKGKGKEKGKAKDGVPTFGLSDGLMPRGLLSPVASPIEAPRLPPT
;
A
#
# COMPACT_ATOMS: atom_id res chain seq x y z
N SER A 1 -22.59 -28.55 21.58
CA SER A 1 -22.98 -27.15 21.30
C SER A 1 -22.66 -26.88 19.81
N LYS A 2 -23.71 -26.86 18.98
CA LYS A 2 -23.56 -26.66 17.52
C LYS A 2 -23.26 -25.17 17.25
N LYS A 3 -22.06 -24.87 16.76
CA LYS A 3 -21.71 -23.54 16.26
C LYS A 3 -22.46 -23.30 14.95
N LYS A 4 -23.38 -22.32 14.92
CA LYS A 4 -24.03 -21.84 13.70
C LYS A 4 -22.98 -21.12 12.86
N THR A 5 -22.70 -21.61 11.69
CA THR A 5 -21.98 -20.90 10.64
C THR A 5 -22.97 -19.90 10.04
N ILE A 6 -22.69 -18.60 10.18
CA ILE A 6 -23.47 -17.53 9.56
C ILE A 6 -23.12 -17.53 8.07
N THR A 7 -24.07 -17.95 7.24
CA THR A 7 -24.00 -17.80 5.79
C THR A 7 -24.57 -16.44 5.40
N LEU A 8 -24.06 -15.82 4.33
CA LEU A 8 -24.50 -14.52 3.79
C LEU A 8 -26.00 -14.46 3.40
N SER A 9 -26.74 -15.56 3.54
CA SER A 9 -28.16 -15.70 3.24
C SER A 9 -29.10 -15.58 4.44
N ASP A 10 -28.57 -15.43 5.68
CA ASP A 10 -29.44 -15.34 6.86
C ASP A 10 -30.03 -13.92 6.97
N PRO A 11 -31.37 -13.77 7.12
CA PRO A 11 -32.01 -12.48 7.27
C PRO A 11 -31.64 -11.84 8.60
N LEU A 12 -31.21 -10.58 8.55
CA LEU A 12 -30.84 -9.78 9.71
C LEU A 12 -32.06 -9.42 10.57
N PRO A 13 -31.90 -9.26 11.90
CA PRO A 13 -32.99 -8.84 12.78
C PRO A 13 -33.49 -7.43 12.42
N PRO A 14 -34.78 -7.12 12.61
CA PRO A 14 -35.35 -5.82 12.28
C PRO A 14 -34.74 -4.69 13.12
N LYS A 15 -34.39 -3.59 12.44
CA LYS A 15 -33.83 -2.38 13.09
C LYS A 15 -34.85 -1.73 14.01
N SER A 16 -34.42 -1.33 15.21
CA SER A 16 -35.23 -0.53 16.14
C SER A 16 -35.55 0.87 15.56
N PRO A 17 -36.66 1.53 15.96
CA PRO A 17 -37.03 2.86 15.46
C PRO A 17 -35.96 3.89 15.84
N ARG A 18 -35.51 4.65 14.83
CA ARG A 18 -34.45 5.67 14.95
C ARG A 18 -34.94 6.85 15.78
N SER A 19 -34.28 7.12 16.91
CA SER A 19 -34.30 8.43 17.60
C SER A 19 -33.59 9.47 16.75
N ALA A 20 -33.87 10.78 16.98
CA ALA A 20 -33.21 11.87 16.28
C ALA A 20 -31.67 11.72 16.36
N MET A 21 -31.01 11.70 15.19
CA MET A 21 -29.57 11.43 15.08
C MET A 21 -28.74 12.64 15.49
N PRO A 22 -27.61 12.46 16.20
CA PRO A 22 -26.69 13.56 16.50
C PRO A 22 -26.08 14.15 15.21
N GLU A 23 -25.76 15.45 15.22
CA GLU A 23 -25.23 16.19 14.05
C GLU A 23 -24.04 15.49 13.37
N SER A 24 -23.16 14.84 14.15
CA SER A 24 -22.02 14.07 13.67
C SER A 24 -22.42 12.83 12.85
N GLU A 25 -23.55 12.21 13.18
CA GLU A 25 -24.04 11.04 12.43
C GLU A 25 -24.76 11.47 11.15
N THR A 26 -25.48 12.57 11.19
CA THR A 26 -26.08 13.17 10.00
C THR A 26 -25.00 13.54 8.98
N GLU A 27 -23.91 14.17 9.41
CA GLU A 27 -22.78 14.49 8.54
C GLU A 27 -22.10 13.24 8.00
N ARG A 28 -21.94 12.18 8.78
CA ARG A 28 -21.43 10.90 8.33
C ARG A 28 -22.27 10.31 7.21
N LEU A 29 -23.59 10.30 7.36
CA LEU A 29 -24.51 9.79 6.35
C LEU A 29 -24.49 10.61 5.07
N ARG A 30 -24.37 11.94 5.18
CA ARG A 30 -24.20 12.82 4.01
C ARG A 30 -22.91 12.47 3.24
N LEU A 31 -21.79 12.31 3.95
CA LEU A 31 -20.51 11.92 3.36
C LEU A 31 -20.54 10.51 2.74
N ASP A 32 -21.27 9.59 3.35
CA ASP A 32 -21.47 8.23 2.82
C ASP A 32 -22.27 8.29 1.51
N GLN A 33 -23.35 9.05 1.47
CA GLN A 33 -24.15 9.25 0.25
C GLN A 33 -23.30 9.85 -0.88
N GLU A 34 -22.55 10.91 -0.61
CA GLU A 34 -21.66 11.52 -1.58
C GLU A 34 -20.54 10.55 -2.05
N ALA A 35 -20.06 9.68 -1.18
CA ALA A 35 -19.06 8.67 -1.52
C ALA A 35 -19.65 7.59 -2.45
N ARG A 36 -20.89 7.16 -2.20
CA ARG A 36 -21.63 6.20 -3.05
C ARG A 36 -21.92 6.78 -4.43
N GLU A 37 -22.36 8.02 -4.51
CA GLU A 37 -22.62 8.72 -5.78
C GLU A 37 -21.35 8.83 -6.63
N ARG A 38 -20.23 9.21 -6.02
CA ARG A 38 -18.93 9.22 -6.71
C ARG A 38 -18.46 7.85 -7.15
N MET A 39 -18.75 6.85 -6.35
CA MET A 39 -18.44 5.46 -6.69
C MET A 39 -19.26 5.00 -7.89
N ALA A 40 -20.57 5.29 -7.92
CA ALA A 40 -21.45 4.96 -9.03
C ALA A 40 -21.00 5.67 -10.34
N ALA A 41 -20.68 6.96 -10.28
CA ALA A 41 -20.17 7.70 -11.42
C ALA A 41 -18.82 7.13 -11.92
N HIS A 42 -17.94 6.72 -11.01
CA HIS A 42 -16.67 6.10 -11.40
C HIS A 42 -16.88 4.73 -12.06
N MET A 43 -17.77 3.91 -11.51
CA MET A 43 -18.11 2.61 -12.10
C MET A 43 -18.68 2.76 -13.51
N GLN A 44 -19.61 3.70 -13.71
CA GLN A 44 -20.15 4.00 -15.03
C GLN A 44 -19.05 4.40 -16.02
N ALA A 45 -18.16 5.30 -15.63
CA ALA A 45 -17.04 5.72 -16.48
C ALA A 45 -16.10 4.56 -16.83
N VAL A 46 -15.86 3.63 -15.89
CA VAL A 46 -15.03 2.44 -16.16
C VAL A 46 -15.74 1.48 -17.09
N GLU A 47 -17.05 1.21 -16.92
CA GLU A 47 -17.84 0.36 -17.79
C GLU A 47 -17.92 0.90 -19.22
N GLU A 48 -18.10 2.21 -19.36
CA GLU A 48 -18.09 2.90 -20.67
C GLU A 48 -16.73 2.79 -21.35
N ALA A 49 -15.63 2.97 -20.62
CA ALA A 49 -14.28 2.85 -21.14
C ALA A 49 -13.94 1.39 -21.53
N GLU A 50 -14.40 0.41 -20.76
CA GLU A 50 -14.29 -1.02 -21.11
C GLU A 50 -15.06 -1.33 -22.41
N ALA A 51 -16.28 -0.79 -22.56
CA ALA A 51 -17.09 -0.99 -23.75
C ALA A 51 -16.43 -0.38 -25.02
N ARG A 52 -15.61 0.68 -24.85
CA ARG A 52 -14.79 1.26 -25.93
C ARG A 52 -13.45 0.55 -26.15
N GLY A 53 -13.12 -0.47 -25.32
CA GLY A 53 -11.84 -1.17 -25.40
C GLY A 53 -10.62 -0.36 -24.90
N GLU A 54 -10.86 0.73 -24.16
CA GLU A 54 -9.80 1.68 -23.75
C GLU A 54 -9.04 1.27 -22.50
N THR A 55 -9.65 0.47 -21.62
CA THR A 55 -9.10 0.24 -20.28
C THR A 55 -8.45 -1.13 -20.08
N GLY A 56 -8.54 -2.03 -21.04
CA GLY A 56 -8.14 -3.42 -20.80
C GLY A 56 -8.80 -3.97 -19.53
N ASP A 57 -8.34 -5.08 -19.03
CA ASP A 57 -8.99 -5.84 -17.95
C ASP A 57 -8.82 -5.22 -16.52
N ARG A 58 -8.85 -3.91 -16.37
CA ARG A 58 -8.78 -3.22 -15.06
C ARG A 58 -10.08 -3.25 -14.25
N GLY A 59 -11.08 -3.81 -14.81
CA GLY A 59 -12.24 -4.52 -14.33
C GLY A 59 -13.23 -3.73 -13.50
N ALA A 60 -14.37 -3.32 -14.10
CA ALA A 60 -15.57 -2.95 -13.37
C ALA A 60 -15.93 -3.99 -12.29
N TRP A 61 -15.63 -5.29 -12.53
CA TRP A 61 -15.83 -6.36 -11.57
C TRP A 61 -15.10 -6.13 -10.23
N LYS A 62 -13.86 -5.59 -10.26
CA LYS A 62 -13.10 -5.24 -9.03
C LYS A 62 -13.85 -4.16 -8.23
N TRP A 63 -14.48 -3.21 -8.93
CA TRP A 63 -15.22 -2.13 -8.30
C TRP A 63 -16.56 -2.61 -7.73
N LYS A 64 -17.25 -3.54 -8.39
CA LYS A 64 -18.49 -4.17 -7.88
C LYS A 64 -18.24 -4.88 -6.55
N ILE A 65 -17.15 -5.65 -6.44
CA ILE A 65 -16.79 -6.31 -5.18
C ILE A 65 -16.44 -5.29 -4.11
N ARG A 66 -15.63 -4.25 -4.43
CA ARG A 66 -15.28 -3.20 -3.46
C ARG A 66 -16.51 -2.48 -2.93
N GLN A 67 -17.40 -2.07 -3.82
CA GLN A 67 -18.64 -1.37 -3.45
C GLN A 67 -19.48 -2.24 -2.52
N ARG A 68 -19.72 -3.49 -2.88
CA ARG A 68 -20.47 -4.43 -2.04
C ARG A 68 -19.92 -4.54 -0.62
N ILE A 69 -18.57 -4.65 -0.49
CA ILE A 69 -17.94 -4.76 0.83
C ILE A 69 -18.07 -3.46 1.61
N TRP A 70 -17.80 -2.31 1.00
CA TRP A 70 -17.91 -1.01 1.66
C TRP A 70 -19.34 -0.73 2.10
N ASP A 71 -20.32 -0.94 1.22
CA ASP A 71 -21.75 -0.78 1.53
C ASP A 71 -22.16 -1.68 2.70
N TYR A 72 -21.80 -2.96 2.64
CA TYR A 72 -22.09 -3.92 3.70
C TYR A 72 -21.51 -3.50 5.06
N MET A 73 -20.27 -3.04 5.08
CA MET A 73 -19.62 -2.61 6.33
C MET A 73 -20.26 -1.37 6.93
N GLU A 74 -20.67 -0.40 6.08
CA GLU A 74 -21.37 0.80 6.55
C GLU A 74 -22.79 0.51 7.06
N GLU A 75 -23.54 -0.33 6.34
CA GLU A 75 -24.92 -0.69 6.65
C GLU A 75 -25.07 -1.52 7.93
N ASN A 76 -24.06 -2.33 8.24
CA ASN A 76 -24.09 -3.22 9.40
C ASN A 76 -23.26 -2.69 10.59
N ASP A 77 -22.80 -1.42 10.56
CA ASP A 77 -21.99 -0.80 11.61
C ASP A 77 -20.72 -1.58 11.97
N ILE A 78 -20.18 -2.32 10.98
CA ILE A 78 -18.87 -2.99 11.08
C ILE A 78 -17.73 -1.98 10.88
N ALA A 79 -17.98 -0.96 10.06
CA ALA A 79 -17.02 0.08 9.76
C ALA A 79 -16.67 0.91 11.01
N ALA A 80 -15.37 1.16 11.22
CA ALA A 80 -14.84 2.07 12.23
C ALA A 80 -14.21 3.32 11.61
N ALA A 81 -14.05 4.38 12.40
CA ALA A 81 -13.46 5.63 11.90
C ALA A 81 -12.06 5.42 11.29
N PRO A 82 -11.74 6.17 10.20
CA PRO A 82 -12.53 7.21 9.55
C PRO A 82 -13.63 6.63 8.65
N ARG A 83 -14.85 7.13 8.79
CA ARG A 83 -16.02 6.77 8.00
C ARG A 83 -16.43 7.95 7.08
N PRO A 84 -17.04 7.74 5.91
CA PRO A 84 -17.34 6.43 5.31
C PRO A 84 -16.08 5.70 4.86
N VAL A 85 -16.14 4.36 4.84
CA VAL A 85 -14.98 3.52 4.46
C VAL A 85 -14.79 3.40 2.94
N HIS A 86 -15.72 3.96 2.13
CA HIS A 86 -15.60 4.03 0.67
C HIS A 86 -14.29 4.66 0.23
N HIS A 87 -13.69 4.11 -0.80
CA HIS A 87 -12.38 4.52 -1.35
C HIS A 87 -11.20 4.42 -0.36
N ARG A 88 -11.36 3.64 0.72
CA ARG A 88 -10.34 3.37 1.73
C ARG A 88 -10.07 1.88 1.83
N ILE A 89 -8.93 1.52 2.42
CA ILE A 89 -8.83 0.24 3.13
C ILE A 89 -9.69 0.42 4.38
N PRO A 90 -10.79 -0.35 4.50
CA PRO A 90 -11.78 -0.09 5.53
C PRO A 90 -11.22 -0.37 6.92
N ASN A 91 -11.43 0.56 7.84
CA ASN A 91 -11.24 0.28 9.25
C ASN A 91 -12.51 -0.39 9.81
N PHE A 92 -12.36 -1.20 10.84
CA PHE A 92 -13.45 -2.03 11.34
C PHE A 92 -13.38 -2.18 12.87
N VAL A 93 -14.50 -2.54 13.46
CA VAL A 93 -14.58 -2.84 14.89
C VAL A 93 -13.69 -4.02 15.24
N ASN A 94 -13.00 -3.96 16.39
CA ASN A 94 -12.05 -4.97 16.83
C ASN A 94 -10.83 -5.19 15.89
N ALA A 95 -10.45 -4.18 15.11
CA ALA A 95 -9.27 -4.27 14.25
C ALA A 95 -7.97 -4.56 15.03
N GLU A 96 -7.90 -4.16 16.30
CA GLU A 96 -6.77 -4.44 17.19
C GLU A 96 -6.58 -5.93 17.49
N LEU A 97 -7.64 -6.75 17.39
CA LEU A 97 -7.53 -8.19 17.57
C LEU A 97 -6.70 -8.85 16.47
N THR A 98 -6.70 -8.28 15.27
CA THR A 98 -5.84 -8.77 14.17
C THR A 98 -4.36 -8.62 14.51
N ALA A 99 -3.97 -7.58 15.25
CA ALA A 99 -2.59 -7.42 15.71
C ALA A 99 -2.18 -8.55 16.69
N LYS A 100 -3.10 -9.00 17.54
CA LYS A 100 -2.84 -10.17 18.41
C LYS A 100 -2.64 -11.44 17.60
N GLN A 101 -3.42 -11.65 16.55
CA GLN A 101 -3.24 -12.78 15.62
C GLN A 101 -1.88 -12.71 14.93
N VAL A 102 -1.49 -11.54 14.41
CA VAL A 102 -0.18 -11.33 13.77
C VAL A 102 0.96 -11.65 14.72
N GLN A 103 0.90 -11.17 15.97
CA GLN A 103 1.93 -11.43 16.97
C GLN A 103 2.12 -12.92 17.29
N GLN A 104 1.10 -13.74 17.11
CA GLN A 104 1.17 -15.19 17.34
C GLN A 104 1.77 -15.97 16.16
N LEU A 105 1.97 -15.32 15.00
CA LEU A 105 2.55 -15.99 13.83
C LEU A 105 4.02 -16.31 14.06
N PRO A 106 4.46 -17.56 13.82
CA PRO A 106 5.89 -17.92 13.86
C PRO A 106 6.74 -17.04 12.92
N GLU A 107 6.19 -16.65 11.79
CA GLU A 107 6.82 -15.75 10.82
C GLU A 107 7.06 -14.37 11.42
N PHE A 108 6.08 -13.84 12.15
CA PHE A 108 6.24 -12.56 12.86
C PHE A 108 7.29 -12.66 13.95
N GLN A 109 7.30 -13.74 14.72
CA GLN A 109 8.27 -13.93 15.79
C GLN A 109 9.73 -13.89 15.26
N ARG A 110 9.98 -14.53 14.12
CA ARG A 110 11.29 -14.58 13.47
C ARG A 110 11.66 -13.30 12.72
N ALA A 111 10.67 -12.53 12.23
CA ALA A 111 10.89 -11.33 11.45
C ALA A 111 11.69 -10.28 12.23
N LYS A 112 12.64 -9.63 11.57
CA LYS A 112 13.38 -8.46 12.05
C LYS A 112 12.84 -7.18 11.42
N TRP A 113 12.53 -7.21 10.13
CA TRP A 113 12.03 -6.09 9.35
C TRP A 113 10.61 -6.38 8.88
N VAL A 114 9.67 -5.54 9.29
CA VAL A 114 8.26 -5.68 8.95
C VAL A 114 7.78 -4.42 8.21
N LYS A 115 7.36 -4.58 6.96
CA LYS A 115 6.71 -3.51 6.21
C LYS A 115 5.22 -3.52 6.51
N VAL A 116 4.65 -2.39 6.92
CA VAL A 116 3.22 -2.26 7.21
C VAL A 116 2.65 -1.06 6.50
N ASN A 117 1.52 -1.22 5.82
CA ASN A 117 0.80 -0.13 5.18
C ASN A 117 0.30 0.91 6.20
N PRO A 118 0.19 2.20 5.80
CA PRO A 118 -0.20 3.28 6.71
C PRO A 118 -1.70 3.35 7.01
N ASP A 119 -2.52 2.45 6.42
CA ASP A 119 -3.97 2.46 6.57
C ASP A 119 -4.41 2.25 8.02
N SER A 120 -5.60 2.77 8.35
CA SER A 120 -6.13 2.79 9.72
C SER A 120 -6.23 1.42 10.38
N PRO A 121 -6.75 0.35 9.74
CA PRO A 121 -6.87 -0.96 10.37
C PRO A 121 -5.51 -1.58 10.77
N GLN A 122 -4.42 -1.20 10.10
CA GLN A 122 -3.09 -1.70 10.44
C GLN A 122 -2.37 -0.87 11.52
N LYS A 123 -3.01 0.15 12.12
CA LYS A 123 -2.35 0.98 13.14
C LYS A 123 -1.88 0.16 14.35
N SER A 124 -2.74 -0.71 14.89
CA SER A 124 -2.40 -1.58 16.02
C SER A 124 -1.29 -2.56 15.69
N VAL A 125 -1.23 -3.04 14.45
CA VAL A 125 -0.13 -3.89 13.98
C VAL A 125 1.19 -3.12 13.94
N ARG A 126 1.21 -1.86 13.44
CA ARG A 126 2.41 -1.02 13.47
C ARG A 126 2.94 -0.82 14.89
N VAL A 127 2.04 -0.56 15.82
CA VAL A 127 2.40 -0.43 17.24
C VAL A 127 2.95 -1.75 17.79
N ALA A 128 2.33 -2.89 17.45
CA ALA A 128 2.79 -4.21 17.86
C ALA A 128 4.19 -4.56 17.33
N VAL A 129 4.52 -4.13 16.10
CA VAL A 129 5.87 -4.29 15.50
C VAL A 129 6.91 -3.58 16.35
N LEU A 130 6.67 -2.31 16.74
CA LEU A 130 7.59 -1.55 17.57
C LEU A 130 7.73 -2.15 18.98
N HIS A 131 6.62 -2.56 19.62
CA HIS A 131 6.66 -3.24 20.92
C HIS A 131 7.42 -4.57 20.89
N ALA A 132 7.43 -5.26 19.74
CA ALA A 132 8.22 -6.46 19.54
C ALA A 132 9.71 -6.21 19.24
N GLY A 133 10.17 -4.96 19.34
CA GLY A 133 11.55 -4.58 19.06
C GLY A 133 11.99 -4.74 17.60
N LYS A 134 11.04 -4.71 16.64
CA LYS A 134 11.30 -4.95 15.24
C LYS A 134 11.34 -3.64 14.44
N MET A 135 12.19 -3.61 13.40
CA MET A 135 12.27 -2.48 12.47
C MET A 135 10.97 -2.38 11.68
N LEU A 136 10.30 -1.23 11.77
CA LEU A 136 9.05 -0.97 11.08
C LEU A 136 9.30 -0.12 9.84
N LEU A 137 8.96 -0.65 8.67
CA LEU A 137 9.04 0.03 7.38
C LEU A 137 7.64 0.53 6.98
N VAL A 138 7.47 1.84 6.87
CA VAL A 138 6.19 2.48 6.52
C VAL A 138 6.36 3.26 5.22
N PRO A 139 5.51 3.02 4.20
CA PRO A 139 5.57 3.80 2.97
C PRO A 139 5.15 5.25 3.22
N GLN A 140 5.79 6.18 2.54
CA GLN A 140 5.40 7.58 2.53
C GLN A 140 4.01 7.74 1.88
N PRO A 141 3.13 8.60 2.40
CA PRO A 141 1.78 8.75 1.88
C PRO A 141 1.75 9.02 0.37
N ARG A 142 1.14 8.10 -0.38
CA ARG A 142 1.04 8.13 -1.85
C ARG A 142 2.39 8.28 -2.55
N LEU A 143 3.50 7.91 -1.90
CA LEU A 143 4.86 8.01 -2.43
C LEU A 143 5.21 9.42 -2.99
N ARG A 144 4.60 10.47 -2.44
CA ARG A 144 4.76 11.85 -2.93
C ARG A 144 6.03 12.50 -2.47
N THR A 145 6.41 12.29 -1.22
CA THR A 145 7.55 12.95 -0.56
C THR A 145 8.80 12.09 -0.50
N GLY A 146 8.68 10.80 -0.74
CA GLY A 146 9.76 9.83 -0.66
C GLY A 146 9.27 8.42 -0.88
N PHE A 147 10.10 7.45 -0.53
CA PHE A 147 9.81 6.03 -0.71
C PHE A 147 9.25 5.42 0.58
N PHE A 148 10.11 5.10 1.54
CA PHE A 148 9.72 4.59 2.85
C PHE A 148 10.40 5.39 3.96
N SER A 149 9.83 5.27 5.17
CA SER A 149 10.49 5.64 6.42
C SER A 149 10.65 4.41 7.29
N VAL A 150 11.81 4.30 7.94
CA VAL A 150 12.12 3.29 8.95
C VAL A 150 11.85 3.88 10.32
N LEU A 151 11.07 3.21 11.12
CA LEU A 151 10.91 3.47 12.54
C LEU A 151 11.72 2.42 13.32
N ASP A 152 12.78 2.88 13.96
CA ASP A 152 13.64 2.06 14.81
C ASP A 152 13.15 2.13 16.26
N PRO A 153 12.65 1.03 16.85
CA PRO A 153 12.13 1.05 18.21
C PRO A 153 13.19 1.44 19.27
N ALA A 154 14.48 1.24 18.98
CA ALA A 154 15.55 1.62 19.89
C ALA A 154 15.73 3.15 19.99
N LYS A 155 15.24 3.92 19.01
CA LYS A 155 15.35 5.38 18.92
C LYS A 155 14.09 6.12 19.34
N ILE A 156 13.02 5.41 19.66
CA ILE A 156 11.72 5.99 19.97
C ILE A 156 11.35 5.65 21.42
N PRO A 157 10.99 6.63 22.27
CA PRO A 157 10.48 6.35 23.60
C PRO A 157 9.26 5.43 23.57
N LEU A 158 9.20 4.46 24.49
CA LEU A 158 8.16 3.41 24.51
C LEU A 158 6.74 3.99 24.54
N GLU A 159 6.53 5.03 25.33
CA GLU A 159 5.27 5.74 25.49
C GLU A 159 4.82 6.48 24.22
N LYS A 160 5.74 6.70 23.28
CA LYS A 160 5.47 7.38 22.00
C LYS A 160 5.20 6.42 20.83
N PHE A 161 5.26 5.11 21.00
CA PHE A 161 5.05 4.15 19.91
C PHE A 161 3.69 4.33 19.22
N GLY A 162 2.63 4.59 19.99
CA GLY A 162 1.31 4.88 19.43
C GLY A 162 1.26 6.14 18.56
N TYR A 163 1.98 7.18 18.97
CA TYR A 163 2.13 8.42 18.21
C TYR A 163 3.05 8.24 17.00
N ALA A 164 4.19 7.58 17.17
CA ALA A 164 5.14 7.31 16.10
C ALA A 164 4.52 6.58 14.89
N CYS A 165 3.49 5.76 15.15
CA CYS A 165 2.72 5.08 14.11
C CYS A 165 1.66 5.94 13.40
N THR A 166 1.54 7.24 13.75
CA THR A 166 0.70 8.22 13.04
C THR A 166 1.48 8.90 11.90
N GLN A 167 0.77 9.57 10.99
CA GLN A 167 1.43 10.33 9.92
C GLN A 167 2.43 11.37 10.47
N MET A 168 2.07 12.09 11.53
CA MET A 168 2.95 13.09 12.16
C MET A 168 4.13 12.42 12.86
N GLY A 169 3.89 11.32 13.56
CA GLY A 169 4.96 10.58 14.23
C GLY A 169 5.96 9.95 13.26
N VAL A 170 5.50 9.47 12.09
CA VAL A 170 6.42 8.99 11.03
C VAL A 170 7.30 10.13 10.50
N VAL A 171 6.79 11.36 10.42
CA VAL A 171 7.61 12.53 10.04
C VAL A 171 8.64 12.87 11.12
N GLU A 172 8.27 12.76 12.42
CA GLU A 172 9.12 13.09 13.55
C GLU A 172 10.21 12.05 13.82
N PHE A 173 9.85 10.76 13.80
CA PHE A 173 10.73 9.65 14.21
C PHE A 173 11.22 8.78 13.07
N GLY A 174 10.66 8.91 11.89
CA GLY A 174 10.99 8.06 10.76
C GLY A 174 12.25 8.50 10.03
N GLU A 175 13.18 7.60 9.83
CA GLU A 175 14.34 7.81 8.98
C GLU A 175 13.96 7.48 7.55
N PRO A 176 13.96 8.46 6.62
CA PRO A 176 13.66 8.20 5.24
C PRO A 176 14.75 7.33 4.59
N ILE A 177 14.33 6.38 3.78
CA ILE A 177 15.22 5.58 2.95
C ILE A 177 14.95 5.86 1.48
N ASP A 178 15.96 5.67 0.66
CA ASP A 178 15.92 5.80 -0.79
C ASP A 178 15.89 4.42 -1.49
N LEU A 179 15.96 4.46 -2.81
CA LEU A 179 15.94 3.27 -3.67
C LEU A 179 17.23 2.45 -3.64
N ASP A 180 18.31 2.99 -3.07
CA ASP A 180 19.62 2.34 -2.98
C ASP A 180 19.84 1.66 -1.63
N ALA A 181 18.88 1.80 -0.70
CA ALA A 181 18.97 1.22 0.63
C ALA A 181 19.03 -0.31 0.56
N LYS A 182 20.07 -0.88 1.20
CA LYS A 182 20.26 -2.33 1.28
C LYS A 182 19.61 -2.85 2.55
N LEU A 183 18.42 -3.39 2.42
CA LEU A 183 17.67 -4.02 3.52
C LEU A 183 16.96 -5.28 3.03
N LYS A 184 16.55 -6.13 3.95
CA LYS A 184 15.69 -7.30 3.69
C LYS A 184 14.43 -7.17 4.52
N VAL A 185 13.28 -7.30 3.87
CA VAL A 185 11.95 -7.30 4.50
C VAL A 185 11.52 -8.74 4.71
N ASP A 186 11.29 -9.13 5.95
CA ASP A 186 10.89 -10.50 6.31
C ASP A 186 9.39 -10.71 6.18
N MET A 187 8.60 -9.64 6.40
CA MET A 187 7.15 -9.69 6.37
C MET A 187 6.56 -8.39 5.80
N VAL A 188 5.55 -8.54 4.95
CA VAL A 188 4.75 -7.43 4.42
C VAL A 188 3.33 -7.55 4.94
N ILE A 189 2.85 -6.52 5.64
CA ILE A 189 1.46 -6.43 6.10
C ILE A 189 0.74 -5.40 5.24
N ILE A 190 -0.25 -5.90 4.49
CA ILE A 190 -0.93 -5.16 3.43
C ILE A 190 -2.41 -4.98 3.74
N GLY A 191 -2.96 -3.81 3.42
CA GLY A 191 -4.39 -3.53 3.55
C GLY A 191 -5.19 -4.12 2.41
N SER A 192 -6.41 -4.59 2.69
CA SER A 192 -7.31 -5.16 1.70
C SER A 192 -8.74 -4.68 1.88
N VAL A 193 -9.50 -4.64 0.78
CA VAL A 193 -10.95 -4.46 0.79
C VAL A 193 -11.63 -5.83 0.75
N ALA A 194 -11.11 -6.76 -0.03
CA ALA A 194 -11.60 -8.14 -0.11
C ALA A 194 -10.44 -9.11 -0.33
N VAL A 195 -10.56 -10.33 0.19
CA VAL A 195 -9.58 -11.41 0.02
C VAL A 195 -10.31 -12.74 -0.17
N ASN A 196 -9.88 -13.52 -1.15
CA ASN A 196 -10.30 -14.91 -1.31
C ASN A 196 -9.41 -15.82 -0.44
N PRO A 197 -9.96 -16.49 0.58
CA PRO A 197 -9.17 -17.32 1.49
C PRO A 197 -8.67 -18.63 0.85
N ALA A 198 -9.23 -19.05 -0.28
CA ALA A 198 -8.83 -20.29 -0.94
C ALA A 198 -7.48 -20.14 -1.67
N ASN A 199 -7.23 -18.98 -2.31
CA ASN A 199 -6.08 -18.78 -3.19
C ASN A 199 -5.27 -17.50 -2.91
N GLY A 200 -5.69 -16.69 -1.95
CA GLY A 200 -5.01 -15.45 -1.57
C GLY A 200 -5.22 -14.27 -2.52
N ALA A 201 -6.12 -14.39 -3.50
CA ALA A 201 -6.49 -13.28 -4.37
C ALA A 201 -6.96 -12.09 -3.52
N ARG A 202 -6.43 -10.88 -3.80
CA ARG A 202 -6.63 -9.70 -2.98
C ARG A 202 -7.07 -8.50 -3.79
N LEU A 203 -8.06 -7.79 -3.29
CA LEU A 203 -8.44 -6.48 -3.81
C LEU A 203 -8.04 -5.39 -2.79
N GLY A 204 -7.15 -4.49 -3.21
CA GLY A 204 -6.90 -3.23 -2.53
C GLY A 204 -7.98 -2.20 -2.82
N LYS A 205 -7.79 -0.95 -2.41
CA LYS A 205 -8.77 0.13 -2.63
C LYS A 205 -8.81 0.69 -4.07
N GLY A 206 -8.01 0.13 -4.97
CA GLY A 206 -7.99 0.49 -6.39
C GLY A 206 -6.94 1.54 -6.79
N GLU A 207 -6.22 2.12 -5.84
CA GLU A 207 -5.19 3.13 -6.15
C GLU A 207 -3.84 2.53 -6.62
N GLY A 208 -3.61 1.22 -6.49
CA GLY A 208 -2.40 0.52 -6.95
C GLY A 208 -1.10 0.84 -6.20
N PHE A 209 -1.14 1.58 -5.07
CA PHE A 209 0.07 1.94 -4.34
C PHE A 209 0.74 0.75 -3.66
N ALA A 210 -0.03 -0.18 -3.12
CA ALA A 210 0.50 -1.34 -2.42
C ALA A 210 1.25 -2.28 -3.37
N GLU A 211 0.74 -2.42 -4.60
CA GLU A 211 1.34 -3.18 -5.69
C GLU A 211 2.66 -2.51 -6.14
N LEU A 212 2.67 -1.19 -6.30
CA LEU A 212 3.87 -0.43 -6.64
C LEU A 212 4.92 -0.49 -5.53
N GLU A 213 4.51 -0.36 -4.27
CA GLU A 213 5.39 -0.50 -3.11
C GLU A 213 6.06 -1.89 -3.08
N TYR A 214 5.28 -2.95 -3.33
CA TYR A 214 5.81 -4.31 -3.41
C TYR A 214 6.78 -4.48 -4.58
N GLY A 215 6.39 -4.03 -5.78
CA GLY A 215 7.21 -4.10 -6.97
C GLY A 215 8.54 -3.34 -6.85
N MET A 216 8.54 -2.17 -6.19
CA MET A 216 9.76 -1.41 -5.91
C MET A 216 10.67 -2.16 -4.92
N LEU A 217 10.12 -2.74 -3.85
CA LEU A 217 10.90 -3.57 -2.91
C LEU A 217 11.52 -4.80 -3.59
N ARG A 218 10.83 -5.38 -4.57
CA ARG A 218 11.39 -6.47 -5.41
C ARG A 218 12.58 -5.97 -6.24
N LEU A 219 12.46 -4.85 -6.92
CA LEU A 219 13.53 -4.27 -7.73
C LEU A 219 14.76 -3.86 -6.90
N MET A 220 14.55 -3.46 -5.65
CA MET A 220 15.64 -3.17 -4.71
C MET A 220 16.32 -4.44 -4.17
N GLY A 221 15.78 -5.62 -4.44
CA GLY A 221 16.21 -6.86 -3.79
C GLY A 221 15.90 -6.90 -2.29
N ALA A 222 15.01 -6.03 -1.80
CA ALA A 222 14.57 -6.01 -0.41
C ALA A 222 13.57 -7.12 -0.08
N VAL A 223 12.89 -7.62 -1.09
CA VAL A 223 11.92 -8.72 -1.02
C VAL A 223 12.32 -9.77 -2.04
N ASP A 224 12.53 -11.00 -1.60
CA ASP A 224 12.75 -12.17 -2.44
C ASP A 224 11.52 -13.09 -2.38
N ASP A 225 11.12 -13.60 -3.53
CA ASP A 225 10.06 -14.60 -3.66
C ASP A 225 10.52 -15.67 -4.64
N ASP A 226 11.70 -16.21 -4.38
CA ASP A 226 12.12 -17.42 -5.06
C ASP A 226 11.23 -18.55 -4.56
N THR A 227 10.11 -18.74 -5.25
CA THR A 227 9.28 -19.92 -5.08
C THR A 227 10.17 -21.12 -5.42
N PRO A 228 10.56 -22.00 -4.48
CA PRO A 228 11.21 -23.20 -4.88
C PRO A 228 10.23 -23.93 -5.81
N ALA A 229 10.63 -24.10 -7.05
CA ALA A 229 9.93 -25.02 -7.94
C ALA A 229 9.74 -26.31 -7.15
N ALA A 230 8.58 -26.94 -7.29
CA ALA A 230 8.17 -28.14 -6.52
C ALA A 230 9.18 -29.32 -6.56
N SER A 231 10.29 -29.16 -7.26
CA SER A 231 11.37 -30.13 -7.42
C SER A 231 12.40 -30.16 -6.29
N LEU A 232 12.38 -29.25 -5.31
CA LEU A 232 13.41 -29.18 -4.23
C LEU A 232 12.94 -29.71 -2.88
N ARG A 233 11.95 -30.60 -2.83
CA ARG A 233 11.47 -31.21 -1.57
C ARG A 233 12.51 -32.08 -0.83
N ASN A 234 13.67 -32.35 -1.41
CA ASN A 234 14.65 -33.31 -0.88
C ASN A 234 16.05 -32.73 -0.63
N VAL A 235 16.24 -31.41 -0.68
CA VAL A 235 17.54 -30.81 -0.37
C VAL A 235 17.42 -30.02 0.92
N TRP A 236 18.25 -30.35 1.88
CA TRP A 236 18.49 -29.61 3.13
C TRP A 236 19.16 -28.26 2.79
N THR A 237 18.39 -27.34 2.18
CA THR A 237 18.81 -25.96 2.04
C THR A 237 18.41 -25.19 3.29
N PRO A 238 19.28 -24.30 3.84
CA PRO A 238 18.87 -23.40 4.91
C PRO A 238 17.65 -22.65 4.42
N ALA A 239 16.59 -22.63 5.23
CA ALA A 239 15.28 -22.06 4.88
C ALA A 239 15.46 -20.70 4.19
N ILE A 240 15.29 -20.66 2.88
CA ILE A 240 15.23 -19.42 2.13
C ILE A 240 14.00 -18.69 2.70
N PHE A 241 14.23 -17.61 3.41
CA PHE A 241 13.17 -16.83 4.05
C PHE A 241 12.39 -16.08 2.95
N LEU A 242 11.39 -16.76 2.41
CA LEU A 242 10.42 -16.13 1.52
C LEU A 242 9.67 -15.05 2.29
N VAL A 243 9.54 -13.88 1.69
CA VAL A 243 8.71 -12.84 2.29
C VAL A 243 7.27 -13.31 2.42
N VAL A 244 6.71 -13.18 3.61
CA VAL A 244 5.32 -13.52 3.89
C VAL A 244 4.46 -12.28 3.78
N VAL A 245 3.40 -12.35 2.96
CA VAL A 245 2.41 -11.29 2.82
C VAL A 245 1.19 -11.61 3.67
N VAL A 246 0.92 -10.74 4.64
CA VAL A 246 -0.20 -10.89 5.59
C VAL A 246 -1.23 -9.80 5.35
N SER A 247 -2.52 -10.15 5.36
CA SER A 247 -3.61 -9.18 5.35
C SER A 247 -4.40 -9.21 6.64
N CYS A 248 -4.63 -8.02 7.23
CA CYS A 248 -5.46 -7.83 8.41
C CYS A 248 -6.80 -7.24 7.98
N ILE A 249 -7.87 -8.02 8.09
CA ILE A 249 -9.21 -7.69 7.59
C ILE A 249 -10.29 -8.15 8.57
N HIS A 250 -11.51 -7.64 8.42
CA HIS A 250 -12.69 -8.18 9.09
C HIS A 250 -13.19 -9.45 8.40
N ASP A 251 -13.89 -10.33 9.13
CA ASP A 251 -14.41 -11.59 8.58
C ASP A 251 -15.34 -11.41 7.38
N CYS A 252 -16.11 -10.30 7.30
CA CYS A 252 -16.97 -9.99 6.16
C CYS A 252 -16.24 -9.62 4.86
N GLN A 253 -14.92 -9.38 4.92
CA GLN A 253 -14.09 -9.10 3.76
C GLN A 253 -13.53 -10.38 3.10
N LEU A 254 -13.83 -11.54 3.68
CA LEU A 254 -13.57 -12.86 3.07
C LEU A 254 -14.62 -13.11 1.99
N VAL A 255 -14.15 -13.30 0.76
CA VAL A 255 -15.02 -13.52 -0.41
C VAL A 255 -14.49 -14.69 -1.25
N ASP A 256 -15.37 -15.35 -1.98
CA ASP A 256 -15.04 -16.49 -2.86
C ASP A 256 -15.15 -16.17 -4.35
N ASP A 257 -15.66 -14.98 -4.68
CA ASP A 257 -16.01 -14.56 -6.04
C ASP A 257 -15.01 -13.64 -6.72
N ILE A 258 -13.74 -13.64 -6.28
CA ILE A 258 -12.65 -12.98 -7.03
C ILE A 258 -12.23 -13.89 -8.19
N PRO A 259 -12.47 -13.49 -9.47
CA PRO A 259 -12.10 -14.31 -10.63
C PRO A 259 -10.58 -14.31 -10.80
N SER A 260 -9.95 -15.44 -10.47
CA SER A 260 -8.48 -15.57 -10.47
C SER A 260 -7.87 -15.40 -11.84
N GLU A 261 -8.58 -15.79 -12.89
CA GLU A 261 -8.20 -15.67 -14.30
C GLU A 261 -8.16 -14.22 -14.82
N LYS A 262 -8.84 -13.31 -14.09
CA LYS A 262 -8.87 -11.87 -14.41
C LYS A 262 -7.89 -11.05 -13.56
N LEU A 263 -7.10 -11.70 -12.70
CA LEU A 263 -6.06 -11.02 -11.95
C LEU A 263 -4.89 -10.69 -12.87
N LEU A 264 -4.25 -9.57 -12.60
CA LEU A 264 -3.12 -9.09 -13.40
C LEU A 264 -1.80 -9.47 -12.72
N CYS A 265 -0.74 -9.55 -13.49
CA CYS A 265 0.59 -9.95 -13.02
C CYS A 265 1.15 -9.07 -11.88
N HIS A 266 0.61 -7.86 -11.71
CA HIS A 266 0.99 -6.94 -10.63
C HIS A 266 0.10 -7.04 -9.38
N ASP A 267 -1.01 -7.80 -9.41
CA ASP A 267 -1.84 -7.99 -8.23
C ASP A 267 -1.06 -8.82 -7.19
N VAL A 268 -0.93 -8.30 -5.96
CA VAL A 268 -0.17 -8.96 -4.89
C VAL A 268 -1.09 -9.89 -4.10
N PRO A 269 -0.92 -11.21 -4.18
CA PRO A 269 -1.68 -12.15 -3.36
C PRO A 269 -1.17 -12.18 -1.92
N VAL A 270 -1.97 -12.72 -1.01
CA VAL A 270 -1.63 -12.88 0.40
C VAL A 270 -1.38 -14.35 0.77
N ASP A 271 -0.50 -14.58 1.73
CA ASP A 271 -0.16 -15.91 2.25
C ASP A 271 -0.92 -16.22 3.54
N ILE A 272 -1.19 -15.20 4.35
CA ILE A 272 -1.88 -15.32 5.63
C ILE A 272 -2.92 -14.22 5.77
N ILE A 273 -4.08 -14.58 6.30
CA ILE A 273 -5.15 -13.65 6.61
C ILE A 273 -5.39 -13.68 8.11
N CYS A 274 -5.33 -12.53 8.76
CA CYS A 274 -5.67 -12.34 10.17
C CYS A 274 -6.99 -11.59 10.27
N THR A 275 -8.02 -12.21 10.82
CA THR A 275 -9.30 -11.57 11.16
C THR A 275 -9.41 -11.41 12.68
N PRO A 276 -10.39 -10.65 13.20
CA PRO A 276 -10.64 -10.62 14.65
C PRO A 276 -10.89 -11.99 15.28
N THR A 277 -11.42 -12.94 14.51
CA THR A 277 -11.86 -14.25 15.01
C THR A 277 -10.88 -15.38 14.76
N ARG A 278 -10.02 -15.28 13.72
CA ARG A 278 -9.15 -16.39 13.30
C ARG A 278 -7.98 -15.96 12.42
N THR A 279 -7.00 -16.84 12.34
CA THR A 279 -5.92 -16.81 11.35
C THR A 279 -6.15 -17.88 10.29
N ILE A 280 -6.02 -17.51 9.01
CA ILE A 280 -6.17 -18.41 7.86
C ILE A 280 -4.84 -18.44 7.11
N ARG A 281 -4.25 -19.63 6.95
CA ARG A 281 -3.12 -19.85 6.05
C ARG A 281 -3.65 -20.21 4.68
N VAL A 282 -3.28 -19.41 3.69
CA VAL A 282 -3.76 -19.58 2.32
C VAL A 282 -2.87 -20.59 1.61
N GLN A 283 -3.48 -21.55 0.97
CA GLN A 283 -2.77 -22.40 0.02
C GLN A 283 -2.61 -21.62 -1.29
N ARG A 284 -1.55 -20.83 -1.38
CA ARG A 284 -1.34 -19.93 -2.50
C ARG A 284 -1.13 -20.70 -3.81
N SER A 285 -1.94 -20.38 -4.81
CA SER A 285 -1.76 -20.82 -6.19
C SER A 285 -1.32 -19.68 -7.12
N LEU A 286 -1.39 -18.43 -6.65
CA LEU A 286 -1.13 -17.22 -7.44
C LEU A 286 0.33 -16.78 -7.28
N PRO A 287 1.03 -16.42 -8.37
CA PRO A 287 2.38 -15.88 -8.31
C PRO A 287 2.37 -14.46 -7.72
N LYS A 288 3.44 -14.11 -7.02
CA LYS A 288 3.69 -12.72 -6.58
C LYS A 288 4.37 -11.93 -7.69
N PRO A 289 4.16 -10.60 -7.77
CA PRO A 289 4.85 -9.74 -8.73
C PRO A 289 6.37 -9.80 -8.60
N THR A 290 7.07 -9.77 -9.72
CA THR A 290 8.55 -9.80 -9.76
C THR A 290 9.18 -8.41 -9.78
N GLY A 291 8.38 -7.35 -9.96
CA GLY A 291 8.85 -5.97 -10.03
C GLY A 291 7.75 -5.01 -10.47
N ILE A 292 8.14 -3.94 -11.14
CA ILE A 292 7.22 -2.97 -11.77
C ILE A 292 6.99 -3.35 -13.23
N TYR A 293 5.74 -3.48 -13.61
CA TYR A 293 5.32 -3.75 -14.98
C TYR A 293 5.06 -2.41 -15.70
N TRP A 294 6.12 -1.85 -16.28
CA TRP A 294 6.11 -0.52 -16.90
C TRP A 294 5.11 -0.41 -18.04
N ASP A 295 4.91 -1.50 -18.80
CA ASP A 295 3.92 -1.63 -19.87
C ASP A 295 2.45 -1.61 -19.38
N LYS A 296 2.23 -1.75 -18.07
CA LYS A 296 0.92 -1.67 -17.41
C LYS A 296 0.72 -0.37 -16.62
N LEU A 297 1.77 0.45 -16.51
CA LEU A 297 1.74 1.68 -15.72
C LEU A 297 1.45 2.87 -16.61
N SER A 298 0.29 3.50 -16.41
CA SER A 298 -0.13 4.67 -17.18
C SER A 298 0.77 5.88 -16.95
N LYS A 299 0.84 6.77 -17.95
CA LYS A 299 1.55 8.06 -17.82
C LYS A 299 0.96 8.92 -16.71
N GLN A 300 -0.36 8.88 -16.53
CA GLN A 300 -1.07 9.60 -15.47
C GLN A 300 -0.63 9.12 -14.09
N LYS A 301 -0.55 7.80 -13.89
CA LYS A 301 -0.12 7.22 -12.63
C LYS A 301 1.35 7.51 -12.35
N LEU A 302 2.23 7.26 -13.32
CA LEU A 302 3.65 7.56 -13.22
C LEU A 302 3.88 9.05 -12.90
N GLY A 303 3.19 9.97 -13.59
CA GLY A 303 3.30 11.41 -13.38
C GLY A 303 2.90 11.87 -11.98
N SER A 304 2.06 11.09 -11.28
CA SER A 304 1.63 11.40 -9.90
C SER A 304 2.61 10.95 -8.81
N ILE A 305 3.67 10.17 -9.14
CA ILE A 305 4.54 9.49 -8.17
C ILE A 305 6.03 9.78 -8.47
N LEU A 306 6.57 10.79 -7.80
CA LEU A 306 7.95 11.27 -8.05
C LEU A 306 9.01 10.18 -7.88
N ILE A 307 8.89 9.35 -6.84
CA ILE A 307 9.89 8.29 -6.58
C ILE A 307 9.93 7.24 -7.71
N LEU A 308 8.77 6.98 -8.30
CA LEU A 308 8.66 6.02 -9.41
C LEU A 308 9.24 6.59 -10.70
N GLN A 309 9.11 7.91 -10.94
CA GLN A 309 9.80 8.58 -12.05
C GLN A 309 11.32 8.49 -11.90
N LYS A 310 11.83 8.72 -10.68
CA LYS A 310 13.26 8.60 -10.37
C LYS A 310 13.76 7.16 -10.59
N LEU A 311 12.98 6.16 -10.17
CA LEU A 311 13.31 4.75 -10.38
C LEU A 311 13.34 4.41 -11.86
N LYS A 312 12.32 4.84 -12.63
CA LYS A 312 12.28 4.62 -14.08
C LYS A 312 13.52 5.22 -14.76
N ALA A 313 13.80 6.49 -14.51
CA ALA A 313 14.95 7.17 -15.08
C ALA A 313 16.31 6.56 -14.67
N LYS A 314 16.40 5.99 -13.45
CA LYS A 314 17.59 5.24 -13.01
C LYS A 314 17.76 3.96 -13.84
N LEU A 315 16.71 3.15 -13.95
CA LEU A 315 16.74 1.88 -14.70
C LEU A 315 16.99 2.11 -16.20
N GLU A 316 16.40 3.14 -16.80
CA GLU A 316 16.63 3.48 -18.21
C GLU A 316 18.10 3.84 -18.49
N ARG A 317 18.74 4.55 -17.55
CA ARG A 317 20.18 4.85 -17.65
C ARG A 317 21.05 3.60 -17.48
N GLU A 318 20.70 2.72 -16.55
CA GLU A 318 21.43 1.47 -16.30
C GLU A 318 21.30 0.48 -17.44
N LEU A 319 20.11 0.41 -18.05
CA LEU A 319 19.82 -0.50 -19.17
C LEU A 319 20.21 0.07 -20.55
N GLY A 320 20.43 1.38 -20.64
CA GLY A 320 20.70 2.07 -21.91
C GLY A 320 19.51 2.08 -22.88
N GLN A 321 18.29 1.89 -22.38
CA GLN A 321 17.07 1.83 -23.19
C GLN A 321 15.88 2.47 -22.46
N GLU A 322 14.93 3.01 -23.23
CA GLU A 322 13.68 3.55 -22.68
C GLU A 322 12.75 2.41 -22.28
N LEU A 323 12.16 2.51 -21.07
CA LEU A 323 11.17 1.58 -20.57
C LEU A 323 9.77 1.95 -21.10
N PRO A 324 8.92 0.96 -21.41
CA PRO A 324 7.59 1.20 -21.94
C PRO A 324 6.71 1.98 -20.98
N SER A 325 5.55 2.43 -21.47
CA SER A 325 4.47 3.01 -20.67
C SER A 325 3.19 2.26 -20.98
N GLY A 326 2.36 2.10 -19.98
CA GLY A 326 1.05 1.47 -20.11
C GLY A 326 -0.01 2.39 -20.73
N PRO A 327 -1.18 1.85 -21.03
CA PRO A 327 -2.30 2.60 -21.57
C PRO A 327 -2.79 3.64 -20.55
N ASP A 328 -3.49 4.65 -21.06
CA ASP A 328 -4.14 5.65 -20.22
C ASP A 328 -5.15 5.02 -19.27
N GLU A 329 -5.37 5.66 -18.11
CA GLU A 329 -6.31 5.15 -17.12
C GLU A 329 -7.14 6.26 -16.48
N ILE A 330 -8.36 5.92 -16.10
CA ILE A 330 -9.19 6.73 -15.24
C ILE A 330 -8.75 6.51 -13.80
N LEU A 331 -8.13 7.55 -13.20
CA LEU A 331 -7.69 7.44 -11.81
C LEU A 331 -8.91 7.38 -10.87
N PRO A 332 -8.90 6.47 -9.88
CA PRO A 332 -10.02 6.32 -8.98
C PRO A 332 -10.21 7.55 -8.08
N PRO A 333 -11.46 7.83 -7.67
CA PRO A 333 -11.73 8.87 -6.71
C PRO A 333 -11.03 8.60 -5.37
N THR A 334 -10.62 9.68 -4.71
CA THR A 334 -9.98 9.56 -3.39
C THR A 334 -11.00 9.72 -2.29
N ALA A 335 -10.76 9.05 -1.15
CA ALA A 335 -11.58 9.18 0.03
C ALA A 335 -11.70 10.64 0.49
N GLN A 336 -12.89 11.05 0.89
CA GLN A 336 -13.10 12.37 1.50
C GLN A 336 -12.35 12.45 2.83
N ARG A 337 -11.82 13.64 3.13
CA ARG A 337 -11.31 13.95 4.47
C ARG A 337 -12.41 14.69 5.19
N ASP A 338 -12.68 14.31 6.45
CA ASP A 338 -13.43 15.18 7.36
C ASP A 338 -12.77 16.57 7.32
N LYS A 339 -13.49 17.55 6.85
CA LYS A 339 -13.12 18.95 7.03
C LYS A 339 -13.44 19.28 8.50
N GLY A 340 -12.66 18.73 9.42
CA GLY A 340 -12.71 19.15 10.79
C GLY A 340 -12.67 20.67 10.81
N LYS A 341 -13.63 21.31 11.44
CA LYS A 341 -13.71 22.78 11.63
C LYS A 341 -12.36 23.26 12.17
N GLY A 342 -11.44 23.62 11.28
CA GLY A 342 -10.25 24.38 11.63
C GLY A 342 -10.75 25.71 12.21
N LYS A 343 -10.67 25.86 13.53
CA LYS A 343 -10.82 27.15 14.20
C LYS A 343 -9.72 28.10 13.72
N GLY A 344 -9.90 28.70 12.56
CA GLY A 344 -9.09 29.77 12.02
C GLY A 344 -9.83 31.11 12.24
N LYS A 345 -9.91 31.59 13.50
CA LYS A 345 -10.13 33.01 13.76
C LYS A 345 -8.81 33.76 13.56
N GLY A 346 -8.47 34.08 12.33
CA GLY A 346 -7.53 35.13 12.00
C GLY A 346 -8.30 36.44 11.81
N LYS A 347 -8.38 37.26 12.83
CA LYS A 347 -8.83 38.65 12.69
C LYS A 347 -7.84 39.41 11.81
N GLY A 348 -8.26 39.77 10.61
CA GLY A 348 -7.63 40.80 9.80
C GLY A 348 -7.66 42.13 10.55
N LYS A 349 -6.49 42.74 10.69
CA LYS A 349 -6.36 44.18 10.94
C LYS A 349 -5.83 44.81 9.66
N GLU A 350 -6.70 45.48 8.94
CA GLU A 350 -6.30 46.55 8.00
C GLU A 350 -5.63 47.69 8.76
N LYS A 351 -4.56 48.17 8.19
CA LYS A 351 -3.98 49.52 8.18
C LYS A 351 -2.61 49.40 7.56
N GLY A 352 -2.20 50.12 6.59
CA GLY A 352 -2.44 51.44 6.11
C GLY A 352 -1.27 51.76 5.15
N LYS A 353 -1.53 52.56 4.17
CA LYS A 353 -0.62 53.03 3.14
C LYS A 353 0.70 53.63 3.64
N GLY A 354 1.81 53.39 2.91
CA GLY A 354 3.04 54.14 3.00
C GLY A 354 3.94 53.82 1.82
N LYS A 355 4.02 54.72 0.87
CA LYS A 355 5.02 54.76 -0.21
C LYS A 355 6.43 55.04 0.37
N GLU A 356 7.49 54.39 -0.15
CA GLU A 356 8.53 55.11 -0.86
C GLU A 356 9.70 54.24 -1.28
N LYS A 357 10.30 54.70 -2.36
CA LYS A 357 11.40 54.29 -3.22
C LYS A 357 12.75 54.07 -2.49
N GLY A 358 13.58 53.20 -3.09
CA GLY A 358 15.03 53.35 -2.91
C GLY A 358 15.90 52.18 -3.28
N LYS A 359 16.35 52.14 -4.54
CA LYS A 359 17.70 51.75 -5.07
C LYS A 359 18.44 50.53 -4.57
N ALA A 360 18.76 49.73 -5.54
CA ALA A 360 19.88 48.82 -5.82
C ALA A 360 21.14 48.88 -4.92
N LYS A 361 21.72 47.68 -4.68
CA LYS A 361 23.15 47.41 -4.99
C LYS A 361 23.49 45.91 -4.81
N ASP A 362 24.26 45.49 -5.74
CA ASP A 362 25.01 44.27 -5.99
C ASP A 362 25.69 43.57 -4.81
N GLY A 363 25.87 42.26 -4.92
CA GLY A 363 26.77 41.52 -4.06
C GLY A 363 26.68 39.99 -4.26
N VAL A 364 27.31 39.50 -5.31
CA VAL A 364 27.66 38.07 -5.47
C VAL A 364 28.93 37.81 -4.64
N PRO A 365 29.03 36.71 -3.93
CA PRO A 365 30.32 36.10 -3.63
C PRO A 365 30.49 34.78 -4.38
N THR A 366 31.35 34.82 -5.36
CA THR A 366 32.11 33.70 -5.91
C THR A 366 33.02 33.12 -4.83
N PHE A 367 33.00 31.80 -4.66
CA PHE A 367 34.12 31.08 -4.04
C PHE A 367 34.67 30.03 -5.00
N GLY A 368 35.93 30.08 -5.12
CA GLY A 368 36.85 29.58 -6.07
C GLY A 368 37.10 28.08 -5.99
N LEU A 369 37.42 27.58 -7.15
CA LEU A 369 38.04 26.30 -7.42
C LEU A 369 39.44 26.23 -6.79
N SER A 370 39.78 25.13 -6.13
CA SER A 370 41.15 24.72 -5.93
C SER A 370 41.31 23.27 -6.40
N ASP A 371 42.20 23.12 -7.34
CA ASP A 371 42.71 21.88 -7.94
C ASP A 371 43.34 20.95 -6.90
N GLY A 372 43.12 19.65 -7.03
CA GLY A 372 43.80 18.62 -6.26
C GLY A 372 43.79 17.27 -6.96
N LEU A 373 44.84 17.07 -7.74
CA LEU A 373 45.37 15.85 -8.36
C LEU A 373 44.77 14.50 -8.02
N MET A 374 44.46 13.78 -9.10
CA MET A 374 44.30 12.32 -9.17
C MET A 374 45.65 11.59 -8.94
N PRO A 375 45.59 10.32 -8.53
CA PRO A 375 46.46 9.31 -9.15
C PRO A 375 45.66 8.28 -9.95
N ARG A 376 46.17 8.02 -11.14
CA ARG A 376 45.80 6.91 -12.05
C ARG A 376 46.29 5.58 -11.46
N GLY A 377 45.52 4.52 -11.68
CA GLY A 377 46.06 3.16 -11.58
C GLY A 377 45.05 2.04 -11.72
N LEU A 378 45.14 1.33 -12.84
CA LEU A 378 44.83 -0.08 -13.11
C LEU A 378 43.40 -0.47 -13.51
N LEU A 379 43.23 -0.45 -14.82
CA LEU A 379 42.30 -1.29 -15.57
C LEU A 379 42.79 -2.76 -15.52
N SER A 380 41.85 -3.69 -15.32
CA SER A 380 41.97 -5.08 -15.73
C SER A 380 40.60 -5.62 -16.19
N PRO A 381 40.55 -6.64 -17.08
CA PRO A 381 39.67 -6.61 -18.22
C PRO A 381 38.35 -7.35 -18.05
N VAL A 382 37.40 -6.96 -18.92
CA VAL A 382 36.11 -7.50 -19.23
C VAL A 382 36.18 -9.01 -19.50
N ALA A 383 35.34 -9.80 -18.79
CA ALA A 383 35.02 -11.17 -19.15
C ALA A 383 33.79 -11.19 -20.06
N SER A 384 33.93 -11.88 -21.20
CA SER A 384 32.92 -12.09 -22.21
C SER A 384 31.72 -12.91 -21.73
N PRO A 385 30.53 -12.78 -22.36
CA PRO A 385 29.33 -13.48 -21.95
C PRO A 385 29.39 -14.97 -22.31
N ILE A 386 28.98 -15.81 -21.36
CA ILE A 386 28.82 -17.25 -21.53
C ILE A 386 27.53 -17.52 -22.31
N GLU A 387 27.63 -18.15 -23.45
CA GLU A 387 26.51 -18.69 -24.23
C GLU A 387 25.74 -19.76 -23.45
N ALA A 388 24.40 -19.65 -23.52
CA ALA A 388 23.51 -20.69 -23.01
C ALA A 388 23.48 -21.92 -23.90
N PRO A 389 23.46 -23.16 -23.38
CA PRO A 389 23.39 -24.38 -24.20
C PRO A 389 21.99 -24.58 -24.79
N ARG A 390 21.96 -24.90 -26.09
CA ARG A 390 20.75 -25.31 -26.83
C ARG A 390 20.37 -26.73 -26.44
N LEU A 391 19.09 -26.93 -26.16
CA LEU A 391 18.49 -28.25 -26.01
C LEU A 391 18.27 -28.90 -27.37
N PRO A 392 18.46 -30.23 -27.53
CA PRO A 392 18.21 -30.97 -28.77
C PRO A 392 16.69 -31.22 -28.98
N PRO A 393 16.26 -31.43 -30.25
CA PRO A 393 14.88 -31.67 -30.62
C PRO A 393 14.51 -33.14 -30.44
N THR A 394 13.36 -33.40 -29.83
CA THR A 394 12.40 -34.49 -30.14
C THR A 394 11.02 -34.08 -29.70
#